data_e070dcd17a1e31496a52db76a97f2b4f
#
_entry.id   e070dcd17a1e31496a52db76a97f2b4f
#
_cell.length_a   1.000
_cell.length_b   1.000
_cell.length_c   1.000
_cell.angle_alpha   90.00
_cell.angle_beta   90.00
_cell.angle_gamma   90.00
#
_symmetry.space_group_name_H-M   'P 1'
#
loop_
_entity.id
_entity.type
_entity.pdbx_description
1 polymer ?
#
loop_
_entity_poly.entity_id
_entity_poly.type
_entity_poly.pdbx_seq_one_letter_code
_entity_poly.pdbx_strand_id
1 'polypeptide(L)'
;MVEFEDGTFLGYSNKISAGADVTPKMNASIVAQYHKHKNQAPVNKIKAMIASAWKHASGLIKSSKYPKSAKALKMNNPRGDKFTESGSKTKFETIAKEMNAEGLNFYQDGMYYPFRNKLLDDYAKYLKSPTNLAHLLNIIGFYTFPNAKGTACPYKLLVGSESSSSISDVSSNEEMKAVCYATPKQLKSVSIQRTAGTQSMTCYWKYGKNSYQMPITLRTRASGGWAGIALYMTSSGIKIK
;
A
#
# COMPACT_ATOMS: atom_id res chain seq x y z
N MET A 1 8.02 -2.75 21.77
CA MET A 1 9.49 -2.64 21.55
C MET A 1 10.13 -2.52 22.92
N VAL A 2 11.19 -3.24 23.16
CA VAL A 2 11.99 -3.18 24.39
C VAL A 2 13.36 -2.65 24.00
N GLU A 3 13.85 -1.67 24.72
CA GLU A 3 15.20 -1.13 24.60
C GLU A 3 16.04 -1.73 25.73
N PHE A 4 17.23 -2.20 25.40
CA PHE A 4 18.19 -2.73 26.35
C PHE A 4 19.19 -1.65 26.74
N GLU A 5 19.87 -1.84 27.86
CA GLU A 5 20.87 -0.87 28.42
C GLU A 5 22.03 -0.60 27.46
N ASP A 6 22.35 -1.55 26.57
CA ASP A 6 23.37 -1.39 25.53
C ASP A 6 22.88 -0.60 24.30
N GLY A 7 21.66 -0.07 24.34
CA GLY A 7 21.03 0.67 23.25
C GLY A 7 20.53 -0.20 22.09
N THR A 8 20.48 -1.51 22.27
CA THR A 8 19.83 -2.40 21.31
C THR A 8 18.33 -2.46 21.52
N PHE A 9 17.59 -2.83 20.50
CA PHE A 9 16.13 -2.89 20.53
C PHE A 9 15.64 -4.27 20.13
N LEU A 10 14.61 -4.75 20.81
CA LEU A 10 13.86 -5.93 20.43
C LEU A 10 12.38 -5.58 20.28
N GLY A 11 11.84 -5.82 19.10
CA GLY A 11 10.42 -5.69 18.82
C GLY A 11 9.68 -6.99 19.11
N TYR A 12 8.41 -6.87 19.49
CA TYR A 12 7.49 -7.99 19.54
C TYR A 12 6.31 -7.73 18.60
N SER A 13 6.01 -8.71 17.76
CA SER A 13 4.79 -8.71 16.96
C SER A 13 3.77 -9.63 17.63
N ASN A 14 2.78 -9.04 18.28
CA ASN A 14 1.73 -9.80 18.93
C ASN A 14 0.70 -10.26 17.90
N LYS A 15 0.42 -11.55 17.89
CA LYS A 15 -0.64 -12.18 17.11
C LYS A 15 -1.58 -12.91 18.05
N ILE A 16 -2.80 -12.42 18.17
CA ILE A 16 -3.87 -13.09 18.88
C ILE A 16 -4.75 -13.72 17.81
N SER A 17 -4.80 -15.02 17.74
CA SER A 17 -5.56 -15.73 16.73
C SER A 17 -6.06 -17.06 17.25
N ALA A 18 -7.33 -17.31 17.05
CA ALA A 18 -7.92 -18.66 17.21
C ALA A 18 -7.49 -19.63 16.08
N GLY A 19 -6.66 -19.20 15.13
CA GLY A 19 -6.15 -19.97 14.01
C GLY A 19 -4.77 -19.51 13.58
N ALA A 20 -4.02 -20.37 12.94
CA ALA A 20 -2.59 -20.32 12.69
C ALA A 20 -2.07 -19.29 11.68
N ASP A 21 -2.77 -18.17 11.42
CA ASP A 21 -2.26 -17.14 10.50
C ASP A 21 -1.38 -16.15 11.24
N VAL A 22 -0.13 -16.50 11.38
CA VAL A 22 0.92 -15.70 12.05
C VAL A 22 1.64 -14.74 11.11
N THR A 23 1.25 -14.72 9.84
CA THR A 23 1.92 -13.89 8.84
C THR A 23 1.63 -12.41 9.02
N PRO A 24 2.59 -11.53 8.70
CA PRO A 24 2.38 -10.10 8.84
C PRO A 24 1.25 -9.63 7.91
N LYS A 25 0.40 -8.77 8.46
CA LYS A 25 -0.67 -8.11 7.71
C LYS A 25 -0.51 -6.61 7.84
N MET A 26 -0.79 -5.89 6.78
CA MET A 26 -0.82 -4.44 6.79
C MET A 26 -2.24 -3.94 6.55
N ASN A 27 -2.64 -2.92 7.31
CA ASN A 27 -3.84 -2.14 7.06
C ASN A 27 -3.51 -0.67 7.32
N ALA A 28 -2.81 -0.05 6.38
CA ALA A 28 -2.27 1.29 6.54
C ALA A 28 -2.03 2.00 5.19
N SER A 29 -1.82 3.31 5.25
CA SER A 29 -1.33 4.07 4.11
C SER A 29 0.10 3.66 3.76
N ILE A 30 0.29 3.18 2.52
CA ILE A 30 1.62 2.79 2.01
C ILE A 30 2.59 3.97 2.06
N VAL A 31 2.14 5.15 1.66
CA VAL A 31 2.98 6.36 1.64
C VAL A 31 3.45 6.69 3.04
N ALA A 32 2.54 6.66 4.03
CA ALA A 32 2.89 6.93 5.42
C ALA A 32 3.89 5.88 5.97
N GLN A 33 3.74 4.62 5.57
CA GLN A 33 4.70 3.59 5.97
C GLN A 33 6.08 3.83 5.36
N TYR A 34 6.18 4.10 4.06
CA TYR A 34 7.48 4.44 3.45
C TYR A 34 8.14 5.66 4.09
N HIS A 35 7.36 6.68 4.48
CA HIS A 35 7.91 7.84 5.22
C HIS A 35 8.48 7.44 6.57
N LYS A 36 7.75 6.62 7.35
CA LYS A 36 8.24 6.09 8.63
C LYS A 36 9.57 5.34 8.47
N HIS A 37 9.74 4.65 7.35
CA HIS A 37 10.96 3.91 7.03
C HIS A 37 12.04 4.77 6.34
N LYS A 38 11.86 6.09 6.31
CA LYS A 38 12.78 7.04 5.66
C LYS A 38 13.11 6.67 4.20
N ASN A 39 12.23 5.90 3.53
CA ASN A 39 12.42 5.48 2.15
C ASN A 39 11.64 6.41 1.20
N GLN A 40 12.29 7.49 0.78
CA GLN A 40 11.67 8.53 -0.04
C GLN A 40 11.47 8.12 -1.50
N ALA A 41 12.28 7.20 -2.02
CA ALA A 41 12.23 6.81 -3.43
C ALA A 41 10.87 6.18 -3.84
N PRO A 42 10.32 5.19 -3.11
CA PRO A 42 8.96 4.71 -3.36
C PRO A 42 7.88 5.78 -3.22
N VAL A 43 8.01 6.68 -2.25
CA VAL A 43 7.06 7.79 -2.05
C VAL A 43 6.99 8.66 -3.29
N ASN A 44 8.14 9.09 -3.83
CA ASN A 44 8.19 9.92 -5.02
C ASN A 44 7.59 9.22 -6.24
N LYS A 45 7.83 7.91 -6.38
CA LYS A 45 7.23 7.10 -7.46
C LYS A 45 5.72 7.01 -7.34
N ILE A 46 5.19 6.76 -6.15
CA ILE A 46 3.75 6.70 -5.91
C ILE A 46 3.10 8.06 -6.19
N LYS A 47 3.71 9.15 -5.76
CA LYS A 47 3.23 10.51 -6.07
C LYS A 47 3.18 10.77 -7.59
N ALA A 48 4.20 10.36 -8.32
CA ALA A 48 4.22 10.47 -9.78
C ALA A 48 3.12 9.62 -10.45
N MET A 49 2.87 8.42 -9.95
CA MET A 49 1.77 7.56 -10.44
C MET A 49 0.41 8.20 -10.18
N ILE A 50 0.21 8.78 -9.00
CA ILE A 50 -1.03 9.50 -8.65
C ILE A 50 -1.25 10.67 -9.63
N ALA A 51 -0.22 11.49 -9.85
CA ALA A 51 -0.30 12.61 -10.80
C ALA A 51 -0.59 12.16 -12.23
N SER A 52 0.05 11.07 -12.67
CA SER A 52 -0.18 10.46 -13.99
C SER A 52 -1.61 9.93 -14.13
N ALA A 53 -2.11 9.21 -13.11
CA ALA A 53 -3.46 8.69 -13.09
C ALA A 53 -4.52 9.79 -13.09
N TRP A 54 -4.26 10.88 -12.36
CA TRP A 54 -5.13 12.06 -12.37
C TRP A 54 -5.18 12.71 -13.74
N LYS A 55 -4.01 12.94 -14.37
CA LYS A 55 -3.92 13.49 -15.71
C LYS A 55 -4.66 12.63 -16.73
N HIS A 56 -4.52 11.32 -16.63
CA HIS A 56 -5.22 10.37 -17.50
C HIS A 56 -6.74 10.50 -17.34
N ALA A 57 -7.25 10.41 -16.12
CA ALA A 57 -8.69 10.45 -15.88
C ALA A 57 -9.31 11.82 -16.20
N SER A 58 -8.65 12.91 -15.82
CA SER A 58 -9.13 14.26 -16.13
C SER A 58 -9.13 14.55 -17.62
N GLY A 59 -8.22 13.95 -18.39
CA GLY A 59 -8.17 14.08 -19.84
C GLY A 59 -9.36 13.43 -20.57
N LEU A 60 -10.09 12.54 -19.90
CA LEU A 60 -11.32 11.95 -20.45
C LEU A 60 -12.51 12.93 -20.40
N ILE A 61 -12.44 13.93 -19.54
CA ILE A 61 -13.48 14.95 -19.39
C ILE A 61 -13.19 16.09 -20.37
N LYS A 62 -13.85 16.05 -21.53
CA LYS A 62 -13.68 17.05 -22.58
C LYS A 62 -14.24 18.40 -22.15
N SER A 63 -13.40 19.42 -22.12
CA SER A 63 -13.78 20.78 -21.72
C SER A 63 -14.81 21.43 -22.65
N SER A 64 -14.85 21.05 -23.92
CA SER A 64 -15.86 21.47 -24.87
C SER A 64 -17.27 21.00 -24.51
N LYS A 65 -17.38 19.84 -23.86
CA LYS A 65 -18.66 19.24 -23.46
C LYS A 65 -18.99 19.53 -21.98
N TYR A 66 -17.96 19.56 -21.13
CA TYR A 66 -18.07 19.66 -19.68
C TYR A 66 -17.12 20.73 -19.12
N PRO A 67 -17.38 22.03 -19.41
CA PRO A 67 -16.43 23.10 -19.07
C PRO A 67 -16.26 23.33 -17.58
N LYS A 68 -17.32 23.20 -16.77
CA LYS A 68 -17.25 23.37 -15.31
C LYS A 68 -16.50 22.23 -14.65
N SER A 69 -16.78 20.98 -15.04
CA SER A 69 -16.07 19.80 -14.58
C SER A 69 -14.58 19.86 -14.90
N ALA A 70 -14.23 20.19 -16.15
CA ALA A 70 -12.85 20.33 -16.59
C ALA A 70 -12.11 21.42 -15.81
N LYS A 71 -12.75 22.56 -15.56
CA LYS A 71 -12.22 23.64 -14.73
C LYS A 71 -12.01 23.19 -13.28
N ALA A 72 -12.99 22.54 -12.68
CA ALA A 72 -12.90 22.02 -11.31
C ALA A 72 -11.77 21.01 -11.15
N LEU A 73 -11.60 20.09 -12.11
CA LEU A 73 -10.52 19.11 -12.12
C LEU A 73 -9.13 19.76 -12.23
N LYS A 74 -9.00 20.79 -13.05
CA LYS A 74 -7.75 21.54 -13.21
C LYS A 74 -7.38 22.32 -11.94
N MET A 75 -8.36 23.00 -11.33
CA MET A 75 -8.14 23.80 -10.12
C MET A 75 -7.81 22.93 -8.89
N ASN A 76 -8.39 21.75 -8.83
CA ASN A 76 -8.23 20.82 -7.71
C ASN A 76 -7.25 19.69 -8.03
N ASN A 77 -6.41 19.88 -9.04
CA ASN A 77 -5.37 18.92 -9.38
C ASN A 77 -4.48 18.65 -8.15
N PRO A 78 -4.34 17.40 -7.78
CA PRO A 78 -3.49 17.00 -6.68
C PRO A 78 -2.03 17.38 -6.96
N ARG A 79 -1.46 18.18 -6.09
CA ARG A 79 -0.06 18.58 -6.16
C ARG A 79 0.69 17.99 -4.95
N GLY A 80 1.58 17.05 -5.22
CA GLY A 80 2.54 16.57 -4.23
C GLY A 80 1.90 15.93 -2.98
N ASP A 81 2.36 16.29 -1.80
CA ASP A 81 2.05 15.66 -0.52
C ASP A 81 0.61 15.85 -0.03
N LYS A 82 -0.10 16.80 -0.62
CA LYS A 82 -1.45 17.19 -0.18
C LYS A 82 -2.55 16.17 -0.54
N PHE A 83 -2.21 15.05 -1.15
CA PHE A 83 -3.16 13.97 -1.40
C PHE A 83 -3.64 13.24 -0.17
N THR A 84 -2.87 13.24 0.88
CA THR A 84 -3.14 12.50 2.11
C THR A 84 -3.75 13.35 3.20
N GLU A 85 -3.95 14.65 2.98
CA GLU A 85 -4.42 15.58 3.99
C GLU A 85 -5.94 15.78 3.95
N SER A 86 -6.50 16.12 5.11
CA SER A 86 -7.93 16.38 5.32
C SER A 86 -8.57 17.38 4.36
N GLY A 87 -7.79 18.30 3.77
CA GLY A 87 -8.25 19.26 2.77
C GLY A 87 -8.62 18.67 1.41
N SER A 88 -8.31 17.41 1.13
CA SER A 88 -8.67 16.77 -0.14
C SER A 88 -10.14 16.39 -0.23
N LYS A 89 -10.82 16.16 0.89
CA LYS A 89 -12.26 15.86 0.93
C LYS A 89 -13.07 16.96 0.27
N THR A 90 -12.90 18.21 0.71
CA THR A 90 -13.61 19.36 0.16
C THR A 90 -13.35 19.57 -1.33
N LYS A 91 -12.13 19.27 -1.79
CA LYS A 91 -11.79 19.36 -3.22
C LYS A 91 -12.53 18.33 -4.06
N PHE A 92 -12.66 17.11 -3.58
CA PHE A 92 -13.42 16.08 -4.29
C PHE A 92 -14.92 16.35 -4.27
N GLU A 93 -15.45 16.85 -3.18
CA GLU A 93 -16.85 17.27 -3.08
C GLU A 93 -17.15 18.39 -4.07
N THR A 94 -16.25 19.37 -4.21
CA THR A 94 -16.38 20.44 -5.20
C THR A 94 -16.37 19.89 -6.62
N ILE A 95 -15.44 18.99 -6.95
CA ILE A 95 -15.39 18.36 -8.28
C ILE A 95 -16.68 17.56 -8.53
N ALA A 96 -17.10 16.75 -7.58
CA ALA A 96 -18.30 15.93 -7.71
C ALA A 96 -19.56 16.79 -7.92
N LYS A 97 -19.66 17.93 -7.22
CA LYS A 97 -20.75 18.89 -7.38
C LYS A 97 -20.80 19.46 -8.80
N GLU A 98 -19.67 19.92 -9.33
CA GLU A 98 -19.62 20.48 -10.69
C GLU A 98 -19.89 19.42 -11.75
N MET A 99 -19.39 18.18 -11.55
CA MET A 99 -19.67 17.07 -12.45
C MET A 99 -21.16 16.70 -12.45
N ASN A 100 -21.78 16.62 -11.28
CA ASN A 100 -23.21 16.32 -11.16
C ASN A 100 -24.06 17.43 -11.82
N ALA A 101 -23.66 18.69 -11.70
CA ALA A 101 -24.35 19.81 -12.35
C ALA A 101 -24.28 19.75 -13.89
N GLU A 102 -23.33 19.03 -14.46
CA GLU A 102 -23.20 18.76 -15.89
C GLU A 102 -23.68 17.36 -16.30
N GLY A 103 -24.40 16.66 -15.41
CA GLY A 103 -24.96 15.34 -15.67
C GLY A 103 -23.94 14.18 -15.64
N LEU A 104 -22.76 14.42 -15.06
CA LEU A 104 -21.71 13.41 -14.90
C LEU A 104 -21.70 12.85 -13.48
N ASN A 105 -21.67 11.54 -13.36
CA ASN A 105 -21.40 10.90 -12.09
C ASN A 105 -19.89 10.80 -11.87
N PHE A 106 -19.38 11.45 -10.83
CA PHE A 106 -17.94 11.44 -10.50
C PHE A 106 -17.36 10.02 -10.37
N TYR A 107 -18.13 9.07 -9.87
CA TYR A 107 -17.68 7.70 -9.69
C TYR A 107 -17.80 6.87 -10.95
N GLN A 108 -18.94 6.93 -11.64
CA GLN A 108 -19.29 6.03 -12.73
C GLN A 108 -18.82 6.54 -14.10
N ASP A 109 -18.99 7.84 -14.37
CA ASP A 109 -18.90 8.37 -15.72
C ASP A 109 -17.54 8.92 -16.12
N GLY A 110 -16.54 8.80 -15.28
CA GLY A 110 -15.32 9.23 -15.88
C GLY A 110 -14.16 9.62 -15.05
N MET A 111 -14.27 9.93 -13.78
CA MET A 111 -13.10 10.39 -13.05
C MET A 111 -12.52 9.33 -12.12
N TYR A 112 -13.34 8.81 -11.22
CA TYR A 112 -12.82 7.94 -10.17
C TYR A 112 -12.34 6.57 -10.64
N TYR A 113 -13.14 5.85 -11.42
CA TYR A 113 -12.76 4.52 -11.87
C TYR A 113 -11.58 4.53 -12.85
N PRO A 114 -11.54 5.39 -13.88
CA PRO A 114 -10.35 5.54 -14.72
C PRO A 114 -9.10 5.92 -13.92
N PHE A 115 -9.23 6.87 -12.99
CA PHE A 115 -8.14 7.24 -12.08
C PHE A 115 -7.64 6.04 -11.27
N ARG A 116 -8.55 5.37 -10.57
CA ARG A 116 -8.24 4.21 -9.74
C ARG A 116 -7.56 3.11 -10.55
N ASN A 117 -8.16 2.74 -11.67
CA ASN A 117 -7.65 1.65 -12.49
C ASN A 117 -6.26 1.96 -13.03
N LYS A 118 -6.04 3.16 -13.54
CA LYS A 118 -4.73 3.60 -14.02
C LYS A 118 -3.67 3.57 -12.91
N LEU A 119 -4.01 4.08 -11.72
CA LEU A 119 -3.12 4.07 -10.56
C LEU A 119 -2.74 2.65 -10.13
N LEU A 120 -3.71 1.76 -10.06
CA LEU A 120 -3.49 0.37 -9.66
C LEU A 120 -2.69 -0.40 -10.71
N ASP A 121 -2.90 -0.14 -11.99
CA ASP A 121 -2.13 -0.75 -13.08
C ASP A 121 -0.66 -0.30 -13.04
N ASP A 122 -0.43 0.99 -12.81
CA ASP A 122 0.92 1.53 -12.69
C ASP A 122 1.63 0.99 -11.44
N TYR A 123 0.90 0.86 -10.31
CA TYR A 123 1.47 0.29 -9.10
C TYR A 123 1.76 -1.21 -9.27
N ALA A 124 0.89 -1.97 -9.92
CA ALA A 124 1.16 -3.37 -10.25
C ALA A 124 2.41 -3.52 -11.12
N LYS A 125 2.59 -2.66 -12.14
CA LYS A 125 3.82 -2.63 -12.94
C LYS A 125 5.06 -2.30 -12.10
N TYR A 126 4.93 -1.33 -11.19
CA TYR A 126 6.00 -0.94 -10.28
C TYR A 126 6.47 -2.12 -9.40
N LEU A 127 5.53 -2.88 -8.86
CA LEU A 127 5.82 -4.02 -8.00
C LEU A 127 6.43 -5.23 -8.73
N LYS A 128 6.42 -5.30 -10.06
CA LYS A 128 7.10 -6.37 -10.81
C LYS A 128 8.63 -6.35 -10.65
N SER A 129 9.19 -5.23 -10.22
CA SER A 129 10.61 -5.13 -9.88
C SER A 129 10.88 -5.83 -8.55
N PRO A 130 11.86 -6.76 -8.47
CA PRO A 130 12.27 -7.38 -7.21
C PRO A 130 12.63 -6.37 -6.13
N THR A 131 13.28 -5.26 -6.49
CA THR A 131 13.62 -4.18 -5.55
C THR A 131 12.38 -3.54 -4.95
N ASN A 132 11.38 -3.23 -5.77
CA ASN A 132 10.19 -2.56 -5.32
C ASN A 132 9.30 -3.50 -4.48
N LEU A 133 9.22 -4.76 -4.88
CA LEU A 133 8.50 -5.77 -4.09
C LEU A 133 9.21 -6.01 -2.74
N ALA A 134 10.54 -6.12 -2.71
CA ALA A 134 11.29 -6.27 -1.47
C ALA A 134 11.01 -5.11 -0.51
N HIS A 135 11.01 -3.87 -0.98
CA HIS A 135 10.67 -2.71 -0.15
C HIS A 135 9.25 -2.81 0.42
N LEU A 136 8.29 -3.24 -0.38
CA LEU A 136 6.92 -3.44 0.09
C LEU A 136 6.83 -4.56 1.13
N LEU A 137 7.45 -5.70 0.86
CA LEU A 137 7.47 -6.84 1.78
C LEU A 137 8.10 -6.45 3.12
N ASN A 138 9.22 -5.74 3.09
CA ASN A 138 9.90 -5.29 4.30
C ASN A 138 9.01 -4.39 5.17
N ILE A 139 8.28 -3.45 4.59
CA ILE A 139 7.36 -2.61 5.38
C ILE A 139 6.14 -3.39 5.89
N ILE A 140 5.66 -4.40 5.17
CA ILE A 140 4.60 -5.29 5.64
C ILE A 140 5.11 -6.16 6.79
N GLY A 141 6.34 -6.64 6.69
CA GLY A 141 6.98 -7.48 7.68
C GLY A 141 7.33 -6.78 8.99
N PHE A 142 7.10 -5.48 9.10
CA PHE A 142 7.54 -4.65 10.23
C PHE A 142 9.05 -4.68 10.50
N TYR A 143 9.81 -5.22 9.54
CA TYR A 143 11.26 -5.34 9.67
C TYR A 143 11.98 -3.99 9.81
N THR A 144 11.26 -2.94 9.64
CA THR A 144 11.80 -1.62 9.47
C THR A 144 11.22 -0.64 10.48
N PHE A 145 11.15 -0.99 11.76
CA PHE A 145 11.27 0.04 12.76
C PHE A 145 12.77 0.36 12.89
N PRO A 146 13.28 1.38 12.19
CA PRO A 146 14.67 1.73 12.39
C PRO A 146 14.81 2.13 13.85
N ASN A 147 15.79 1.58 14.54
CA ASN A 147 16.26 2.19 15.78
C ASN A 147 16.70 3.63 15.47
N ALA A 148 17.02 4.42 16.48
CA ALA A 148 17.47 5.80 16.32
C ALA A 148 18.65 5.96 15.32
N LYS A 149 19.37 4.89 15.02
CA LYS A 149 20.48 4.83 14.06
C LYS A 149 20.06 4.38 12.65
N GLY A 150 18.77 4.08 12.43
CA GLY A 150 18.26 3.67 11.11
C GLY A 150 18.47 2.20 10.75
N THR A 151 18.94 1.37 11.67
CA THR A 151 19.05 -0.07 11.48
C THR A 151 17.72 -0.77 11.76
N ALA A 152 17.44 -1.84 11.05
CA ALA A 152 16.25 -2.65 11.29
C ALA A 152 16.27 -3.22 12.72
N CYS A 153 15.14 -3.12 13.40
CA CYS A 153 14.98 -3.70 14.73
C CYS A 153 14.58 -5.17 14.57
N PRO A 154 15.36 -6.12 15.07
CA PRO A 154 14.94 -7.51 15.12
C PRO A 154 13.68 -7.62 15.98
N TYR A 155 12.78 -8.52 15.63
CA TYR A 155 11.60 -8.76 16.44
C TYR A 155 11.28 -10.25 16.61
N LYS A 156 10.62 -10.55 17.71
CA LYS A 156 10.07 -11.89 18.00
C LYS A 156 8.58 -11.92 17.70
N LEU A 157 8.13 -13.04 17.25
CA LEU A 157 6.73 -13.33 17.03
C LEU A 157 6.15 -13.91 18.32
N LEU A 158 5.25 -13.17 18.94
CA LEU A 158 4.45 -13.65 20.05
C LEU A 158 3.08 -14.07 19.55
N VAL A 159 2.80 -15.36 19.60
CA VAL A 159 1.52 -15.93 19.20
C VAL A 159 0.77 -16.35 20.46
N GLY A 160 -0.42 -15.81 20.65
CA GLY A 160 -1.29 -16.17 21.77
C GLY A 160 -2.65 -16.65 21.28
N SER A 161 -3.24 -17.61 22.00
CA SER A 161 -4.63 -18.00 21.92
C SER A 161 -5.24 -17.96 23.34
N GLU A 162 -6.52 -18.22 23.46
CA GLU A 162 -7.18 -18.30 24.77
C GLU A 162 -6.55 -19.37 25.71
N SER A 163 -5.94 -20.40 25.13
CA SER A 163 -5.42 -21.56 25.86
C SER A 163 -3.89 -21.69 25.83
N SER A 164 -3.19 -20.94 25.01
CA SER A 164 -1.73 -21.08 24.87
C SER A 164 -1.07 -19.80 24.33
N SER A 165 0.20 -19.65 24.67
CA SER A 165 1.06 -18.64 24.07
C SER A 165 2.43 -19.22 23.73
N SER A 166 3.04 -18.75 22.65
CA SER A 166 4.38 -19.10 22.26
C SER A 166 5.17 -17.88 21.80
N ILE A 167 6.47 -17.90 22.06
CA ILE A 167 7.39 -16.89 21.54
C ILE A 167 8.34 -17.61 20.58
N SER A 168 8.44 -17.12 19.36
CA SER A 168 9.38 -17.67 18.39
C SER A 168 10.16 -16.55 17.70
N ASP A 169 11.36 -16.88 17.25
CA ASP A 169 12.11 -15.97 16.39
C ASP A 169 11.47 -15.94 14.99
N VAL A 170 11.43 -14.75 14.39
CA VAL A 170 10.98 -14.59 13.01
C VAL A 170 11.76 -15.47 12.06
N SER A 171 13.04 -15.72 12.36
CA SER A 171 13.92 -16.58 11.59
C SER A 171 13.53 -18.06 11.61
N SER A 172 12.67 -18.50 12.49
CA SER A 172 12.18 -19.89 12.54
C SER A 172 10.97 -20.14 11.62
N ASN A 173 10.37 -19.09 11.06
CA ASN A 173 9.20 -19.19 10.20
C ASN A 173 9.53 -18.77 8.76
N GLU A 174 9.38 -19.68 7.80
CA GLU A 174 9.76 -19.45 6.41
C GLU A 174 8.94 -18.36 5.71
N GLU A 175 7.65 -18.25 6.01
CA GLU A 175 6.81 -17.17 5.47
C GLU A 175 7.27 -15.81 5.99
N MET A 176 7.61 -15.73 7.26
CA MET A 176 8.14 -14.50 7.86
C MET A 176 9.51 -14.13 7.27
N LYS A 177 10.38 -15.12 7.02
CA LYS A 177 11.66 -14.89 6.33
C LYS A 177 11.45 -14.32 4.94
N ALA A 178 10.54 -14.89 4.17
CA ALA A 178 10.24 -14.46 2.80
C ALA A 178 9.71 -13.02 2.73
N VAL A 179 9.28 -12.47 3.83
CA VAL A 179 8.78 -11.08 3.95
C VAL A 179 9.81 -10.19 4.63
N CYS A 180 10.19 -10.55 5.86
CA CYS A 180 11.02 -9.67 6.69
C CYS A 180 12.45 -9.52 6.19
N TYR A 181 12.99 -10.58 5.60
CA TYR A 181 14.38 -10.63 5.12
C TYR A 181 14.50 -10.59 3.59
N ALA A 182 13.39 -10.30 2.90
CA ALA A 182 13.40 -10.25 1.45
C ALA A 182 14.34 -9.14 0.95
N THR A 183 15.41 -9.56 0.28
CA THR A 183 16.29 -8.65 -0.46
C THR A 183 16.03 -8.77 -1.96
N PRO A 184 16.30 -7.73 -2.76
CA PRO A 184 16.08 -7.81 -4.20
C PRO A 184 16.78 -8.99 -4.87
N LYS A 185 17.97 -9.37 -4.40
CA LYS A 185 18.76 -10.49 -4.95
C LYS A 185 18.15 -11.85 -4.65
N GLN A 186 17.42 -11.98 -3.55
CA GLN A 186 16.79 -13.22 -3.12
C GLN A 186 15.42 -13.45 -3.73
N LEU A 187 14.74 -12.38 -4.17
CA LEU A 187 13.44 -12.50 -4.82
C LEU A 187 13.60 -12.93 -6.28
N LYS A 188 13.01 -14.06 -6.63
CA LYS A 188 13.00 -14.60 -7.98
C LYS A 188 11.58 -14.71 -8.51
N SER A 189 11.45 -14.79 -9.82
CA SER A 189 10.15 -15.01 -10.50
C SER A 189 9.02 -14.09 -10.00
N VAL A 190 9.34 -12.80 -9.80
CA VAL A 190 8.36 -11.82 -9.33
C VAL A 190 7.30 -11.58 -10.40
N SER A 191 6.04 -11.78 -10.02
CA SER A 191 4.91 -11.44 -10.88
C SER A 191 3.76 -10.86 -10.06
N ILE A 192 2.98 -10.01 -10.71
CA ILE A 192 1.83 -9.36 -10.09
C ILE A 192 0.62 -9.62 -10.98
N GLN A 193 -0.39 -10.26 -10.41
CA GLN A 193 -1.69 -10.44 -11.05
C GLN A 193 -2.68 -9.43 -10.48
N ARG A 194 -3.24 -8.60 -11.33
CA ARG A 194 -4.29 -7.67 -10.98
C ARG A 194 -5.62 -8.17 -11.52
N THR A 195 -6.65 -8.15 -10.68
CA THR A 195 -8.02 -8.42 -11.11
C THR A 195 -8.60 -7.13 -11.69
N ALA A 196 -8.83 -7.13 -13.00
CA ALA A 196 -9.37 -5.96 -13.71
C ALA A 196 -10.67 -5.46 -13.07
N GLY A 197 -10.87 -4.15 -13.04
CA GLY A 197 -12.06 -3.52 -12.47
C GLY A 197 -12.14 -3.53 -10.94
N THR A 198 -11.27 -4.27 -10.25
CA THR A 198 -11.23 -4.35 -8.78
C THR A 198 -10.08 -3.56 -8.17
N GLN A 199 -10.05 -3.51 -6.84
CA GLN A 199 -8.93 -2.94 -6.07
C GLN A 199 -7.91 -4.00 -5.66
N SER A 200 -8.08 -5.24 -6.09
CA SER A 200 -7.28 -6.38 -5.66
C SER A 200 -6.20 -6.73 -6.66
N MET A 201 -5.07 -7.17 -6.12
CA MET A 201 -3.98 -7.80 -6.87
C MET A 201 -3.31 -8.84 -6.00
N THR A 202 -2.62 -9.78 -6.62
CA THR A 202 -1.83 -10.79 -5.90
C THR A 202 -0.38 -10.69 -6.32
N CYS A 203 0.50 -10.56 -5.35
CA CYS A 203 1.93 -10.62 -5.54
C CYS A 203 2.39 -12.08 -5.44
N TYR A 204 3.23 -12.49 -6.39
CA TYR A 204 3.88 -13.81 -6.41
C TYR A 204 5.39 -13.62 -6.47
N TRP A 205 6.11 -14.44 -5.73
CA TRP A 205 7.57 -14.46 -5.76
C TRP A 205 8.11 -15.81 -5.31
N LYS A 206 9.37 -16.09 -5.66
CA LYS A 206 10.14 -17.18 -5.09
C LYS A 206 11.18 -16.64 -4.11
N TYR A 207 11.33 -17.31 -2.98
CA TYR A 207 12.35 -17.05 -1.99
C TYR A 207 12.91 -18.40 -1.51
N GLY A 208 14.22 -18.60 -1.66
CA GLY A 208 14.80 -19.91 -1.46
C GLY A 208 14.22 -20.94 -2.45
N LYS A 209 13.76 -22.05 -1.93
CA LYS A 209 13.14 -23.16 -2.69
C LYS A 209 11.62 -22.98 -2.86
N ASN A 210 11.01 -22.12 -2.09
CA ASN A 210 9.57 -21.99 -1.99
C ASN A 210 9.00 -20.86 -2.88
N SER A 211 7.77 -21.07 -3.33
CA SER A 211 6.97 -20.04 -3.99
C SER A 211 5.95 -19.47 -3.02
N TYR A 212 5.76 -18.17 -3.08
CA TYR A 212 4.88 -17.44 -2.17
C TYR A 212 3.85 -16.62 -2.94
N GLN A 213 2.71 -16.39 -2.31
CA GLN A 213 1.69 -15.47 -2.80
C GLN A 213 1.15 -14.63 -1.66
N MET A 214 0.83 -13.38 -1.96
CA MET A 214 0.21 -12.45 -1.02
C MET A 214 -0.85 -11.63 -1.74
N PRO A 215 -2.12 -11.87 -1.46
CA PRO A 215 -3.19 -10.99 -1.91
C PRO A 215 -3.10 -9.64 -1.20
N ILE A 216 -3.23 -8.57 -1.97
CA ILE A 216 -3.33 -7.21 -1.45
C ILE A 216 -4.54 -6.50 -2.06
N THR A 217 -5.18 -5.66 -1.26
CA THR A 217 -6.23 -4.76 -1.71
C THR A 217 -5.76 -3.33 -1.48
N LEU A 218 -5.78 -2.54 -2.55
CA LEU A 218 -5.40 -1.13 -2.51
C LEU A 218 -6.64 -0.27 -2.59
N ARG A 219 -6.95 0.40 -1.50
CA ARG A 219 -8.06 1.35 -1.44
C ARG A 219 -7.56 2.76 -1.71
N THR A 220 -8.20 3.41 -2.65
CA THR A 220 -7.94 4.82 -2.98
C THR A 220 -8.86 5.76 -2.22
N ARG A 221 -9.72 5.21 -1.34
CA ARG A 221 -10.69 5.93 -0.54
C ARG A 221 -10.81 5.28 0.84
N ALA A 222 -10.96 6.07 1.89
CA ALA A 222 -11.30 5.58 3.22
C ALA A 222 -12.78 5.18 3.31
N SER A 223 -13.12 4.25 4.19
CA SER A 223 -14.51 3.95 4.55
C SER A 223 -15.18 5.19 5.13
N GLY A 224 -16.36 5.54 4.65
CA GLY A 224 -17.14 6.66 5.17
C GLY A 224 -16.94 8.01 4.47
N GLY A 225 -16.23 8.07 3.36
CA GLY A 225 -16.10 9.29 2.55
C GLY A 225 -14.74 9.48 1.91
N TRP A 226 -14.58 10.62 1.25
CA TRP A 226 -13.33 11.04 0.64
C TRP A 226 -12.42 11.66 1.71
N ALA A 227 -11.58 10.85 2.32
CA ALA A 227 -10.54 11.34 3.21
C ALA A 227 -9.21 11.62 2.47
N GLY A 228 -9.28 11.80 1.15
CA GLY A 228 -8.11 11.95 0.29
C GLY A 228 -7.82 10.70 -0.53
N ILE A 229 -6.94 10.83 -1.53
CA ILE A 229 -6.42 9.70 -2.27
C ILE A 229 -5.24 9.13 -1.46
N ALA A 230 -5.55 8.34 -0.46
CA ALA A 230 -4.56 7.53 0.20
C ALA A 230 -4.53 6.16 -0.46
N LEU A 231 -3.36 5.70 -0.88
CA LEU A 231 -3.17 4.29 -1.17
C LEU A 231 -3.14 3.54 0.16
N TYR A 232 -4.32 3.16 0.60
CA TYR A 232 -4.50 2.36 1.79
C TYR A 232 -4.41 0.90 1.39
N MET A 233 -3.41 0.20 1.89
CA MET A 233 -3.21 -1.21 1.58
C MET A 233 -3.69 -2.09 2.71
N THR A 234 -4.47 -3.10 2.37
CA THR A 234 -4.73 -4.25 3.22
C THR A 234 -4.05 -5.45 2.58
N SER A 235 -3.16 -6.10 3.28
CA SER A 235 -2.61 -7.38 2.87
C SER A 235 -3.35 -8.52 3.58
N SER A 236 -3.67 -9.56 2.84
CA SER A 236 -4.02 -10.86 3.43
C SER A 236 -2.76 -11.62 3.81
N GLY A 237 -2.90 -12.71 4.56
CA GLY A 237 -1.76 -13.54 4.94
C GLY A 237 -0.99 -14.07 3.73
N ILE A 238 0.28 -14.33 3.95
CA ILE A 238 1.17 -14.93 2.97
C ILE A 238 0.92 -16.43 2.97
N LYS A 239 0.93 -17.03 1.78
CA LYS A 239 0.76 -18.47 1.61
C LYS A 239 1.92 -19.02 0.80
N ILE A 240 2.43 -20.18 1.22
CA ILE A 240 3.27 -21.02 0.37
C ILE A 240 2.36 -21.64 -0.70
N LYS A 241 2.83 -21.62 -1.92
CA LYS A 241 2.11 -22.15 -3.08
C LYS A 241 2.67 -23.52 -3.44
#